data_1e8d4147380b3bad2dd4e5649cde7c80
#
_entry.id   1e8d4147380b3bad2dd4e5649cde7c80
#
_cell.length_a   1.000
_cell.length_b   1.000
_cell.length_c   1.000
_cell.angle_alpha   90.00
_cell.angle_beta   90.00
_cell.angle_gamma   90.00
#
_symmetry.space_group_name_H-M   'P 1'
#
loop_
_entity.id
_entity.type
_entity.pdbx_description
1 polymer ?
#
loop_
_entity_poly.entity_id
_entity_poly.type
_entity_poly.pdbx_seq_one_letter_code
_entity_poly.pdbx_strand_id
1 'polypeptide(L)'
;MIERLELLKKRYEELNEELLNPEVLSDFSKQMKLSKEKSSIEPSVMKYDELKKVTAEIEDLKSLVNDPEMHEIASMELDEKHALLEKIKSELEILLLPKDENDGKDIIMEIRGAAGGDEANIFAGDLFRMYSRYAEKN
;
A
#
# COMPACT_ATOMS: atom_id res chain seq x y z
N MET A 1 12.14 4.42 -10.85
CA MET A 1 11.01 4.51 -9.90
C MET A 1 9.82 5.26 -10.51
N ILE A 2 9.94 6.52 -10.90
CA ILE A 2 8.82 7.36 -11.40
C ILE A 2 8.11 6.74 -12.60
N GLU A 3 8.83 6.33 -13.64
CA GLU A 3 8.25 5.67 -14.82
C GLU A 3 7.37 4.46 -14.46
N ARG A 4 7.80 3.65 -13.49
CA ARG A 4 7.03 2.50 -13.02
C ARG A 4 5.75 2.94 -12.30
N LEU A 5 5.81 4.02 -11.51
CA LEU A 5 4.64 4.58 -10.83
C LEU A 5 3.64 5.20 -11.80
N GLU A 6 4.11 5.82 -12.87
CA GLU A 6 3.24 6.33 -13.94
C GLU A 6 2.51 5.20 -14.67
N LEU A 7 3.21 4.10 -14.95
CA LEU A 7 2.58 2.91 -15.54
C LEU A 7 1.53 2.29 -14.60
N LEU A 8 1.83 2.21 -13.30
CA LEU A 8 0.87 1.72 -12.30
C LEU A 8 -0.35 2.63 -12.20
N LYS A 9 -0.16 3.96 -12.25
CA LYS A 9 -1.27 4.91 -12.24
C LYS A 9 -2.15 4.76 -13.48
N LYS A 10 -1.57 4.67 -14.66
CA LYS A 10 -2.30 4.42 -15.90
C LYS A 10 -3.07 3.11 -15.83
N ARG A 11 -2.45 2.04 -15.34
CA ARG A 11 -3.12 0.75 -15.16
C ARG A 11 -4.28 0.82 -14.17
N TYR A 12 -4.13 1.58 -13.09
CA TYR A 12 -5.19 1.82 -12.11
C TYR A 12 -6.41 2.54 -12.74
N GLU A 13 -6.17 3.53 -13.59
CA GLU A 13 -7.22 4.24 -14.32
C GLU A 13 -7.93 3.31 -15.30
N GLU A 14 -7.20 2.50 -16.06
CA GLU A 14 -7.75 1.47 -16.95
C GLU A 14 -8.63 0.46 -16.17
N LEU A 15 -8.17 -0.01 -15.01
CA LEU A 15 -8.93 -0.93 -14.15
C LEU A 15 -10.22 -0.30 -13.63
N ASN A 16 -10.21 0.99 -13.32
CA ASN A 16 -11.43 1.71 -12.93
C ASN A 16 -12.45 1.75 -14.08
N GLU A 17 -12.01 1.97 -15.31
CA GLU A 17 -12.87 1.98 -16.49
C GLU A 17 -13.38 0.57 -16.81
N GLU A 18 -12.50 -0.43 -16.79
CA GLU A 18 -12.86 -1.83 -17.04
C GLU A 18 -13.90 -2.35 -16.02
N LEU A 19 -13.78 -2.00 -14.75
CA LEU A 19 -14.72 -2.38 -13.70
C LEU A 19 -16.10 -1.73 -13.85
N LEU A 20 -16.25 -0.68 -14.63
CA LEU A 20 -17.53 -0.05 -14.96
C LEU A 20 -18.20 -0.70 -16.19
N ASN A 21 -17.47 -1.54 -16.93
CA ASN A 21 -18.00 -2.18 -18.13
C ASN A 21 -19.10 -3.22 -17.76
N PRO A 22 -20.30 -3.14 -18.36
CA PRO A 22 -21.38 -4.08 -18.09
C PRO A 22 -21.02 -5.57 -18.33
N GLU A 23 -20.15 -5.86 -19.30
CA GLU A 23 -19.65 -7.21 -19.55
C GLU A 23 -18.81 -7.75 -18.39
N VAL A 24 -18.02 -6.91 -17.74
CA VAL A 24 -17.22 -7.27 -16.56
C VAL A 24 -18.12 -7.40 -15.33
N LEU A 25 -19.09 -6.50 -15.18
CA LEU A 25 -20.05 -6.55 -14.07
C LEU A 25 -20.92 -7.82 -14.09
N SER A 26 -21.16 -8.40 -15.27
CA SER A 26 -21.90 -9.64 -15.42
C SER A 26 -21.05 -10.90 -15.22
N ASP A 27 -19.73 -10.78 -15.23
CA ASP A 27 -18.78 -11.89 -15.03
C ASP A 27 -18.05 -11.76 -13.69
N PHE A 28 -18.57 -12.45 -12.68
CA PHE A 28 -18.01 -12.39 -11.33
C PHE A 28 -16.53 -12.77 -11.25
N SER A 29 -16.07 -13.72 -12.06
CA SER A 29 -14.66 -14.14 -12.06
C SER A 29 -13.74 -13.03 -12.56
N LYS A 30 -14.12 -12.35 -13.66
CA LYS A 30 -13.39 -11.19 -14.19
C LYS A 30 -13.40 -10.03 -13.22
N GLN A 31 -14.57 -9.72 -12.66
CA GLN A 31 -14.72 -8.65 -11.67
C GLN A 31 -13.79 -8.86 -10.45
N MET A 32 -13.79 -10.08 -9.90
CA MET A 32 -12.91 -10.43 -8.77
C MET A 32 -11.43 -10.26 -9.12
N LYS A 33 -11.02 -10.74 -10.30
CA LYS A 33 -9.62 -10.63 -10.75
C LYS A 33 -9.19 -9.19 -10.91
N LEU A 34 -9.98 -8.36 -11.58
CA LEU A 34 -9.67 -6.94 -11.79
C LEU A 34 -9.70 -6.15 -10.48
N SER A 35 -10.64 -6.44 -9.58
CA SER A 35 -10.70 -5.81 -8.25
C SER A 35 -9.49 -6.16 -7.41
N LYS A 36 -9.03 -7.41 -7.44
CA LYS A 36 -7.83 -7.84 -6.72
C LYS A 36 -6.58 -7.16 -7.28
N GLU A 37 -6.45 -7.05 -8.61
CA GLU A 37 -5.36 -6.33 -9.25
C GLU A 37 -5.38 -4.85 -8.84
N LYS A 38 -6.55 -4.19 -8.92
CA LYS A 38 -6.73 -2.78 -8.50
C LYS A 38 -6.29 -2.58 -7.05
N SER A 39 -6.80 -3.38 -6.11
CA SER A 39 -6.46 -3.29 -4.69
C SER A 39 -4.97 -3.49 -4.42
N SER A 40 -4.29 -4.31 -5.23
CA SER A 40 -2.85 -4.57 -5.07
C SER A 40 -1.97 -3.38 -5.45
N ILE A 41 -2.39 -2.56 -6.41
CA ILE A 41 -1.62 -1.39 -6.91
C ILE A 41 -2.07 -0.06 -6.29
N GLU A 42 -3.29 0.01 -5.75
CA GLU A 42 -3.89 1.22 -5.18
C GLU A 42 -3.01 1.93 -4.15
N PRO A 43 -2.37 1.25 -3.17
CA PRO A 43 -1.50 1.91 -2.20
C PRO A 43 -0.32 2.65 -2.86
N SER A 44 0.26 2.05 -3.90
CA SER A 44 1.37 2.66 -4.65
C SER A 44 0.92 3.89 -5.44
N VAL A 45 -0.28 3.85 -6.02
CA VAL A 45 -0.85 4.96 -6.78
C VAL A 45 -1.21 6.12 -5.87
N MET A 46 -1.87 5.85 -4.73
CA MET A 46 -2.20 6.88 -3.75
C MET A 46 -0.96 7.57 -3.18
N LYS A 47 0.06 6.77 -2.86
CA LYS A 47 1.33 7.31 -2.35
C LYS A 47 2.08 8.12 -3.43
N TYR A 48 1.95 7.74 -4.69
CA TYR A 48 2.50 8.52 -5.80
C TYR A 48 1.78 9.86 -6.02
N ASP A 49 0.47 9.91 -5.84
CA ASP A 49 -0.26 11.16 -5.91
C ASP A 49 0.10 12.10 -4.73
N GLU A 50 0.35 11.54 -3.54
CA GLU A 50 0.90 12.27 -2.40
C GLU A 50 2.30 12.85 -2.72
N LEU A 51 3.17 12.04 -3.35
CA LEU A 51 4.50 12.50 -3.81
C LEU A 51 4.38 13.71 -4.74
N LYS A 52 3.51 13.65 -5.73
CA LYS A 52 3.29 14.75 -6.68
C LYS A 52 2.80 16.02 -5.99
N LYS A 53 1.85 15.87 -5.06
CA LYS A 53 1.30 16.98 -4.29
C LYS A 53 2.39 17.66 -3.47
N VAL A 54 3.17 16.91 -2.69
CA VAL A 54 4.25 17.47 -1.86
C VAL A 54 5.33 18.10 -2.73
N THR A 55 5.64 17.52 -3.89
CA THR A 55 6.61 18.10 -4.83
C THR A 55 6.12 19.46 -5.36
N ALA A 56 4.85 19.58 -5.72
CA ALA A 56 4.27 20.86 -6.15
C ALA A 56 4.29 21.91 -5.02
N GLU A 57 3.91 21.52 -3.80
CA GLU A 57 3.98 22.39 -2.61
C GLU A 57 5.40 22.91 -2.34
N ILE A 58 6.42 22.05 -2.54
CA ILE A 58 7.84 22.47 -2.43
C ILE A 58 8.21 23.50 -3.49
N GLU A 59 7.77 23.35 -4.73
CA GLU A 59 8.04 24.34 -5.79
C GLU A 59 7.35 25.68 -5.50
N ASP A 60 6.13 25.66 -4.99
CA ASP A 60 5.41 26.87 -4.58
C ASP A 60 6.14 27.57 -3.41
N LEU A 61 6.56 26.82 -2.38
CA LEU A 61 7.32 27.36 -1.24
C LEU A 61 8.67 27.95 -1.65
N LYS A 62 9.37 27.36 -2.61
CA LYS A 62 10.62 27.92 -3.14
C LYS A 62 10.44 29.32 -3.72
N SER A 63 9.31 29.61 -4.32
CA SER A 63 9.00 30.95 -4.82
C SER A 63 8.77 31.94 -3.68
N LEU A 64 8.17 31.50 -2.58
CA LEU A 64 7.87 32.34 -1.40
C LEU A 64 9.10 32.63 -0.52
N VAL A 65 10.11 31.76 -0.53
CA VAL A 65 11.39 31.99 0.20
C VAL A 65 12.10 33.27 -0.25
N ASN A 66 11.87 33.73 -1.48
CA ASN A 66 12.45 34.97 -2.00
C ASN A 66 11.73 36.23 -1.52
N ASP A 67 10.56 36.12 -0.89
CA ASP A 67 9.82 37.21 -0.29
C ASP A 67 10.36 37.46 1.12
N PRO A 68 10.86 38.69 1.43
CA PRO A 68 11.43 39.01 2.75
C PRO A 68 10.44 38.83 3.91
N GLU A 69 9.13 39.05 3.68
CA GLU A 69 8.12 38.94 4.71
C GLU A 69 7.75 37.47 5.00
N MET A 70 7.87 36.59 4.00
CA MET A 70 7.51 35.17 4.08
C MET A 70 8.71 34.24 4.28
N HIS A 71 9.92 34.75 4.15
CA HIS A 71 11.16 33.96 4.11
C HIS A 71 11.29 32.97 5.27
N GLU A 72 11.07 33.41 6.49
CA GLU A 72 11.29 32.59 7.68
C GLU A 72 10.27 31.44 7.75
N ILE A 73 8.99 31.75 7.54
CA ILE A 73 7.92 30.76 7.56
C ILE A 73 8.07 29.78 6.39
N ALA A 74 8.31 30.29 5.19
CA ALA A 74 8.47 29.46 4.00
C ALA A 74 9.70 28.55 4.10
N SER A 75 10.78 28.98 4.73
CA SER A 75 11.97 28.15 4.95
C SER A 75 11.70 27.00 5.92
N MET A 76 10.98 27.25 7.02
CA MET A 76 10.60 26.20 7.97
C MET A 76 9.68 25.16 7.33
N GLU A 77 8.65 25.62 6.62
CA GLU A 77 7.75 24.74 5.90
C GLU A 77 8.45 23.94 4.81
N LEU A 78 9.43 24.53 4.13
CA LEU A 78 10.22 23.87 3.10
C LEU A 78 11.02 22.69 3.69
N ASP A 79 11.64 22.88 4.85
CA ASP A 79 12.40 21.83 5.53
C ASP A 79 11.48 20.67 5.96
N GLU A 80 10.28 20.97 6.49
CA GLU A 80 9.29 19.95 6.84
C GLU A 80 8.81 19.17 5.60
N LYS A 81 8.54 19.88 4.50
CA LYS A 81 8.12 19.24 3.24
C LYS A 81 9.20 18.38 2.61
N HIS A 82 10.46 18.79 2.71
CA HIS A 82 11.58 17.96 2.26
C HIS A 82 11.71 16.67 3.08
N ALA A 83 11.58 16.76 4.42
CA ALA A 83 11.58 15.58 5.27
C ALA A 83 10.41 14.62 4.94
N LEU A 84 9.22 15.17 4.69
CA LEU A 84 8.06 14.42 4.25
C LEU A 84 8.28 13.75 2.89
N LEU A 85 8.87 14.47 1.93
CA LEU A 85 9.20 13.96 0.60
C LEU A 85 10.11 12.74 0.68
N GLU A 86 11.17 12.78 1.49
CA GLU A 86 12.08 11.65 1.66
C GLU A 86 11.39 10.45 2.33
N LYS A 87 10.50 10.69 3.29
CA LYS A 87 9.67 9.63 3.89
C LYS A 87 8.77 8.97 2.85
N ILE A 88 8.06 9.75 2.03
CA ILE A 88 7.20 9.24 0.97
C ILE A 88 8.00 8.41 -0.04
N LYS A 89 9.19 8.86 -0.43
CA LYS A 89 10.07 8.10 -1.33
C LYS A 89 10.46 6.74 -0.75
N SER A 90 10.84 6.69 0.52
CA SER A 90 11.19 5.43 1.20
C SER A 90 9.99 4.48 1.29
N GLU A 91 8.81 4.99 1.57
CA GLU A 91 7.58 4.19 1.58
C GLU A 91 7.24 3.65 0.18
N LEU A 92 7.43 4.45 -0.87
CA LEU A 92 7.24 4.02 -2.26
C LEU A 92 8.25 2.94 -2.68
N GLU A 93 9.50 3.04 -2.25
CA GLU A 93 10.51 2.00 -2.50
C GLU A 93 10.05 0.65 -1.92
N ILE A 94 9.52 0.65 -0.70
CA ILE A 94 8.98 -0.56 -0.06
C ILE A 94 7.76 -1.08 -0.83
N LEU A 95 6.82 -0.22 -1.20
CA LEU A 95 5.63 -0.61 -1.95
C LEU A 95 5.93 -1.16 -3.35
N LEU A 96 7.05 -0.78 -3.94
CA LEU A 96 7.51 -1.24 -5.25
C LEU A 96 8.38 -2.52 -5.19
N LEU A 97 8.69 -3.03 -3.99
CA LEU A 97 9.35 -4.33 -3.87
C LEU A 97 8.49 -5.43 -4.51
N PRO A 98 9.10 -6.42 -5.13
CA PRO A 98 8.35 -7.58 -5.61
C PRO A 98 7.60 -8.22 -4.44
N LYS A 99 6.28 -8.34 -4.58
CA LYS A 99 5.47 -9.11 -3.62
C LYS A 99 5.72 -10.59 -3.84
N ASP A 100 5.72 -11.37 -2.78
CA ASP A 100 5.76 -12.83 -2.89
C ASP A 100 4.48 -13.29 -3.62
N GLU A 101 4.65 -14.19 -4.57
CA GLU A 101 3.51 -14.77 -5.32
C GLU A 101 2.51 -15.50 -4.42
N ASN A 102 2.93 -15.84 -3.21
CA ASN A 102 2.12 -16.53 -2.21
C ASN A 102 1.37 -15.58 -1.27
N ASP A 103 1.70 -14.28 -1.20
CA ASP A 103 1.07 -13.32 -0.29
C ASP A 103 -0.46 -13.22 -0.47
N GLY A 104 -0.95 -13.53 -1.64
CA GLY A 104 -2.37 -13.50 -1.95
C GLY A 104 -3.05 -14.86 -2.01
N LYS A 105 -2.40 -15.94 -1.56
CA LYS A 105 -2.93 -17.30 -1.57
C LYS A 105 -3.48 -17.68 -0.21
N ASP A 106 -4.55 -18.47 -0.22
CA ASP A 106 -5.04 -19.13 0.97
C ASP A 106 -4.04 -20.18 1.44
N ILE A 107 -3.90 -20.32 2.76
CA ILE A 107 -3.03 -21.31 3.38
C ILE A 107 -3.86 -22.28 4.22
N ILE A 108 -3.38 -23.51 4.34
CA ILE A 108 -3.86 -24.48 5.31
C ILE A 108 -2.79 -24.62 6.39
N MET A 109 -3.19 -24.33 7.63
CA MET A 109 -2.30 -24.48 8.78
C MET A 109 -2.76 -25.63 9.64
N GLU A 110 -1.90 -26.62 9.83
CA GLU A 110 -2.13 -27.74 10.72
C GLU A 110 -1.34 -27.56 12.02
N ILE A 111 -2.02 -27.65 13.15
CA ILE A 111 -1.41 -27.53 14.47
C ILE A 111 -1.76 -28.79 15.27
N ARG A 112 -0.74 -29.51 15.74
CA ARG A 112 -0.91 -30.72 16.54
C ARG A 112 0.03 -30.76 17.72
N GLY A 113 -0.41 -31.34 18.82
CA GLY A 113 0.48 -31.71 19.93
C GLY A 113 1.45 -32.81 19.48
N ALA A 114 2.72 -32.69 19.87
CA ALA A 114 3.73 -33.72 19.64
C ALA A 114 4.10 -34.42 20.98
N ALA A 115 5.37 -34.45 21.36
CA ALA A 115 5.79 -34.94 22.65
C ALA A 115 5.40 -33.98 23.79
N GLY A 116 4.72 -34.43 24.82
CA GLY A 116 4.32 -33.58 25.95
C GLY A 116 2.94 -33.91 26.53
N GLY A 117 2.26 -34.91 26.02
CA GLY A 117 0.95 -35.34 26.54
C GLY A 117 -0.13 -34.28 26.44
N ASP A 118 -0.93 -34.15 27.50
CA ASP A 118 -2.08 -33.21 27.50
C ASP A 118 -1.67 -31.74 27.45
N GLU A 119 -0.53 -31.36 28.04
CA GLU A 119 0.01 -30.00 27.97
C GLU A 119 0.33 -29.59 26.55
N ALA A 120 0.87 -30.48 25.71
CA ALA A 120 1.15 -30.21 24.30
C ALA A 120 -0.14 -29.96 23.52
N ASN A 121 -1.22 -30.66 23.82
CA ASN A 121 -2.52 -30.48 23.19
C ASN A 121 -3.17 -29.14 23.62
N ILE A 122 -3.05 -28.77 24.90
CA ILE A 122 -3.52 -27.47 25.42
C ILE A 122 -2.77 -26.32 24.70
N PHE A 123 -1.46 -26.43 24.57
CA PHE A 123 -0.63 -25.44 23.88
C PHE A 123 -0.98 -25.35 22.39
N ALA A 124 -1.21 -26.47 21.72
CA ALA A 124 -1.69 -26.48 20.33
C ALA A 124 -3.02 -25.73 20.17
N GLY A 125 -3.94 -25.87 21.14
CA GLY A 125 -5.19 -25.12 21.18
C GLY A 125 -4.99 -23.62 21.37
N ASP A 126 -4.01 -23.21 22.18
CA ASP A 126 -3.65 -21.80 22.36
C ASP A 126 -3.04 -21.19 21.10
N LEU A 127 -2.16 -21.93 20.41
CA LEU A 127 -1.62 -21.52 19.10
C LEU A 127 -2.73 -21.39 18.05
N PHE A 128 -3.67 -22.32 18.00
CA PHE A 128 -4.79 -22.22 17.08
C PHE A 128 -5.60 -20.94 17.33
N ARG A 129 -5.92 -20.62 18.56
CA ARG A 129 -6.62 -19.38 18.92
C ARG A 129 -5.83 -18.14 18.54
N MET A 130 -4.52 -18.14 18.75
CA MET A 130 -3.64 -17.03 18.38
C MET A 130 -3.68 -16.76 16.87
N TYR A 131 -3.47 -17.79 16.06
CA TYR A 131 -3.46 -17.64 14.60
C TYR A 131 -4.84 -17.30 14.03
N SER A 132 -5.92 -17.86 14.60
CA SER A 132 -7.28 -17.51 14.20
C SER A 132 -7.57 -16.02 14.42
N ARG A 133 -7.22 -15.49 15.58
CA ARG A 133 -7.38 -14.06 15.89
C ARG A 133 -6.51 -13.16 15.01
N TYR A 134 -5.31 -13.62 14.66
CA TYR A 134 -4.46 -12.88 13.73
C TYR A 134 -5.09 -12.81 12.34
N ALA A 135 -5.60 -13.94 11.82
CA ALA A 135 -6.27 -13.98 10.52
C ALA A 135 -7.56 -13.15 10.47
N GLU A 136 -8.30 -13.04 11.58
CA GLU A 136 -9.50 -12.19 11.66
C GLU A 136 -9.19 -10.69 11.59
N LYS A 137 -7.98 -10.28 11.98
CA LYS A 137 -7.56 -8.88 12.03
C LYS A 137 -6.89 -8.39 10.73
N ASN A 138 -6.39 -9.29 9.92
CA ASN A 138 -5.60 -9.01 8.72
C ASN A 138 -6.25 -9.65 7.47
#